data_fd87838f414d292e88e4b5556813f428
#
_entry.id   fd87838f414d292e88e4b5556813f428
#
_cell.length_a   1.000
_cell.length_b   1.000
_cell.length_c   1.000
_cell.angle_alpha   90.00
_cell.angle_beta   90.00
_cell.angle_gamma   90.00
#
_symmetry.space_group_name_H-M   'P 1'
#
loop_
_entity.id
_entity.type
_entity.pdbx_description
1 polymer ?
#
loop_
_entity_poly.entity_id
_entity_poly.type
_entity_poly.pdbx_seq_one_letter_code
_entity_poly.pdbx_strand_id
1 'polypeptide(L)'
;MATKRSLIYNELSSELYKKFFLTHDEKQAAKDGYIYIHDRSARLDTVNCCLFDVGSVMKNGFEMGNIWYNEPNYLDTAFDVMGDIILSTAAQQYGGFTVPEVDKILEPYAEKSYKKYYEEYMNIADDIDYECKPEIHSEEADKYATDKVHRDFEQGWQGIEMKLNSVGSSRGDYPFVTMTTGLATSKFGKMASITLLNVHSEGQGKKGFKRPVLFPKIVFLYDKELHGDGSDKYPLADVFNAGIDCSAKTMYPDWLSLTGDGYVAEMYKKYKRIVSPMGCRAFLSPWYEKGGMYPESQDDKPVFVGRFNLGRL
;
A
#
# COMPACT_ATOMS: atom_id res chain seq x y z
N MET A 1 11.60 13.41 -13.82
CA MET A 1 11.76 14.60 -14.68
C MET A 1 10.72 14.51 -15.79
N ALA A 2 9.81 15.48 -15.90
CA ALA A 2 8.75 15.46 -16.89
C ALA A 2 9.33 15.44 -18.32
N THR A 3 8.76 14.63 -19.20
CA THR A 3 9.17 14.59 -20.61
C THR A 3 8.60 15.80 -21.36
N LYS A 4 9.25 16.22 -22.45
CA LYS A 4 8.69 17.26 -23.34
C LYS A 4 7.25 16.93 -23.78
N ARG A 5 6.99 15.65 -24.07
CA ARG A 5 5.66 15.18 -24.47
C ARG A 5 4.62 15.41 -23.36
N SER A 6 4.98 15.09 -22.12
CA SER A 6 4.10 15.30 -20.97
C SER A 6 3.79 16.78 -20.74
N LEU A 7 4.78 17.65 -20.85
CA LEU A 7 4.60 19.09 -20.71
C LEU A 7 3.67 19.65 -21.79
N ILE A 8 3.87 19.26 -23.04
CA ILE A 8 3.01 19.67 -24.16
C ILE A 8 1.58 19.16 -23.97
N TYR A 9 1.42 17.88 -23.58
CA TYR A 9 0.11 17.29 -23.32
C TYR A 9 -0.62 18.02 -22.21
N ASN A 10 0.04 18.28 -21.09
CA ASN A 10 -0.57 18.98 -19.96
C ASN A 10 -1.02 20.39 -20.30
N GLU A 11 -0.22 21.13 -21.05
CA GLU A 11 -0.56 22.48 -21.51
C GLU A 11 -1.75 22.45 -22.47
N LEU A 12 -1.69 21.59 -23.48
CA LEU A 12 -2.78 21.44 -24.46
C LEU A 12 -4.09 21.04 -23.79
N SER A 13 -4.04 20.02 -22.91
CA SER A 13 -5.23 19.55 -22.20
C SER A 13 -5.81 20.62 -21.27
N SER A 14 -4.97 21.40 -20.60
CA SER A 14 -5.40 22.54 -19.78
C SER A 14 -6.09 23.63 -20.60
N GLU A 15 -5.57 23.94 -21.78
CA GLU A 15 -6.18 24.93 -22.67
C GLU A 15 -7.50 24.44 -23.30
N LEU A 16 -7.56 23.15 -23.66
CA LEU A 16 -8.82 22.53 -24.13
C LEU A 16 -9.87 22.54 -23.02
N TYR A 17 -9.49 22.21 -21.80
CA TYR A 17 -10.39 22.29 -20.66
C TYR A 17 -10.95 23.71 -20.46
N LYS A 18 -10.07 24.72 -20.43
CA LYS A 18 -10.51 26.12 -20.35
C LYS A 18 -11.46 26.49 -21.47
N LYS A 19 -11.16 26.06 -22.71
CA LYS A 19 -11.95 26.41 -23.88
C LYS A 19 -13.35 25.84 -23.86
N PHE A 20 -13.49 24.56 -23.50
CA PHE A 20 -14.74 23.82 -23.67
C PHE A 20 -15.60 23.71 -22.43
N PHE A 21 -14.98 23.82 -21.23
CA PHE A 21 -15.65 23.51 -19.97
C PHE A 21 -15.80 24.70 -19.02
N LEU A 22 -15.08 25.79 -19.23
CA LEU A 22 -15.21 26.99 -18.40
C LEU A 22 -16.01 28.07 -19.09
N THR A 23 -16.95 28.66 -18.38
CA THR A 23 -17.66 29.88 -18.78
C THR A 23 -16.71 31.09 -18.78
N HIS A 24 -17.16 32.21 -19.36
CA HIS A 24 -16.37 33.44 -19.34
C HIS A 24 -16.07 33.92 -17.92
N ASP A 25 -17.06 33.89 -17.04
CA ASP A 25 -16.95 34.36 -15.67
C ASP A 25 -16.01 33.47 -14.82
N GLU A 26 -16.06 32.13 -15.03
CA GLU A 26 -15.15 31.21 -14.37
C GLU A 26 -13.68 31.39 -14.81
N LYS A 27 -13.48 31.68 -16.13
CA LYS A 27 -12.15 32.02 -16.67
C LYS A 27 -11.63 33.31 -16.04
N GLN A 28 -12.49 34.32 -15.95
CA GLN A 28 -12.12 35.59 -15.37
C GLN A 28 -11.84 35.45 -13.86
N ALA A 29 -12.69 34.75 -13.11
CA ALA A 29 -12.52 34.50 -11.71
C ALA A 29 -11.21 33.72 -11.41
N ALA A 30 -10.86 32.76 -12.26
CA ALA A 30 -9.59 32.04 -12.15
C ALA A 30 -8.37 32.91 -12.47
N LYS A 31 -8.51 33.82 -13.45
CA LYS A 31 -7.46 34.76 -13.80
C LYS A 31 -7.23 35.81 -12.72
N ASP A 32 -8.30 36.26 -12.09
CA ASP A 32 -8.26 37.26 -11.01
C ASP A 32 -7.90 36.66 -9.65
N GLY A 33 -7.74 35.31 -9.57
CA GLY A 33 -7.31 34.63 -8.36
C GLY A 33 -8.42 34.33 -7.35
N TYR A 34 -9.70 34.54 -7.71
CA TYR A 34 -10.83 34.20 -6.84
C TYR A 34 -11.06 32.70 -6.71
N ILE A 35 -10.73 31.94 -7.77
CA ILE A 35 -10.81 30.48 -7.79
C ILE A 35 -9.52 29.87 -8.32
N TYR A 36 -9.15 28.70 -7.80
CA TYR A 36 -8.08 27.88 -8.32
C TYR A 36 -8.64 26.53 -8.77
N ILE A 37 -8.40 26.17 -10.02
CA ILE A 37 -8.86 24.91 -10.59
C ILE A 37 -7.67 23.96 -10.63
N HIS A 38 -7.65 23.01 -9.71
CA HIS A 38 -6.61 22.00 -9.59
C HIS A 38 -6.69 20.96 -10.71
N ASP A 39 -5.55 20.44 -11.17
CA ASP A 39 -5.43 19.32 -12.12
C ASP A 39 -6.21 19.51 -13.44
N ARG A 40 -6.20 20.69 -14.01
CA ARG A 40 -6.93 21.00 -15.25
C ARG A 40 -6.58 20.08 -16.41
N SER A 41 -5.32 19.64 -16.50
CA SER A 41 -4.85 18.75 -17.57
C SER A 41 -5.38 17.32 -17.47
N ALA A 42 -5.88 16.91 -16.30
CA ALA A 42 -6.31 15.54 -16.01
C ALA A 42 -7.83 15.42 -15.78
N ARG A 43 -8.61 16.45 -16.11
CA ARG A 43 -10.05 16.48 -15.73
C ARG A 43 -10.99 15.77 -16.69
N LEU A 44 -10.53 15.35 -17.84
CA LEU A 44 -11.43 14.89 -18.91
C LEU A 44 -11.59 13.38 -18.99
N ASP A 45 -10.57 12.60 -18.64
CA ASP A 45 -10.51 11.20 -19.02
C ASP A 45 -9.70 10.30 -18.06
N THR A 46 -9.23 10.84 -16.95
CA THR A 46 -8.28 10.12 -16.10
C THR A 46 -8.81 9.92 -14.71
N VAL A 47 -8.70 8.68 -14.19
CA VAL A 47 -8.91 8.40 -12.78
C VAL A 47 -7.90 9.22 -11.97
N ASN A 48 -8.39 10.02 -11.02
CA ASN A 48 -7.52 10.83 -10.20
C ASN A 48 -6.83 9.97 -9.13
N CYS A 49 -7.60 9.40 -8.24
CA CYS A 49 -7.08 8.57 -7.15
C CYS A 49 -7.88 7.28 -7.07
N CYS A 50 -7.26 6.21 -6.58
CA CYS A 50 -7.96 4.96 -6.33
C CYS A 50 -7.56 4.31 -5.01
N LEU A 51 -8.49 3.58 -4.45
CA LEU A 51 -8.28 2.56 -3.45
C LEU A 51 -8.34 1.22 -4.18
N PHE A 52 -7.26 0.45 -4.17
CA PHE A 52 -7.14 -0.72 -5.03
C PHE A 52 -6.93 -2.00 -4.21
N ASP A 53 -7.79 -2.96 -4.40
CA ASP A 53 -7.69 -4.26 -3.74
C ASP A 53 -6.65 -5.15 -4.45
N VAL A 54 -5.37 -4.85 -4.18
CA VAL A 54 -4.25 -5.61 -4.72
C VAL A 54 -4.31 -7.07 -4.32
N GLY A 55 -4.76 -7.36 -3.09
CA GLY A 55 -4.83 -8.72 -2.57
C GLY A 55 -5.77 -9.61 -3.38
N SER A 56 -6.97 -9.12 -3.69
CA SER A 56 -7.92 -9.88 -4.53
C SER A 56 -7.42 -10.08 -5.95
N VAL A 57 -6.75 -9.08 -6.53
CA VAL A 57 -6.16 -9.20 -7.87
C VAL A 57 -5.06 -10.25 -7.90
N MET A 58 -4.14 -10.22 -6.94
CA MET A 58 -3.04 -11.19 -6.86
C MET A 58 -3.54 -12.62 -6.67
N LYS A 59 -4.54 -12.81 -5.80
CA LYS A 59 -5.05 -14.14 -5.42
C LYS A 59 -5.67 -14.93 -6.60
N ASN A 60 -6.31 -14.23 -7.52
CA ASN A 60 -7.01 -14.89 -8.64
C ASN A 60 -6.18 -14.98 -9.92
N GLY A 61 -5.00 -14.38 -9.93
CA GLY A 61 -4.27 -14.09 -11.16
C GLY A 61 -4.99 -13.02 -12.00
N PHE A 62 -4.31 -12.42 -12.94
CA PHE A 62 -4.84 -11.34 -13.77
C PHE A 62 -4.03 -11.17 -15.06
N GLU A 63 -4.63 -10.53 -16.04
CA GLU A 63 -3.96 -10.13 -17.26
C GLU A 63 -3.50 -8.67 -17.14
N MET A 64 -2.23 -8.42 -17.47
CA MET A 64 -1.66 -7.07 -17.55
C MET A 64 -0.80 -6.96 -18.81
N GLY A 65 -1.12 -6.00 -19.65
CA GLY A 65 -0.56 -5.92 -21.00
C GLY A 65 -1.06 -7.11 -21.82
N ASN A 66 -0.17 -7.96 -22.28
CA ASN A 66 -0.48 -9.19 -23.00
C ASN A 66 0.03 -10.44 -22.26
N ILE A 67 0.18 -10.34 -20.94
CA ILE A 67 0.77 -11.39 -20.12
C ILE A 67 -0.19 -11.73 -18.98
N TRP A 68 -0.43 -13.03 -18.78
CA TRP A 68 -1.14 -13.52 -17.63
C TRP A 68 -0.21 -13.67 -16.43
N TYR A 69 -0.56 -13.04 -15.32
CA TYR A 69 0.10 -13.19 -14.03
C TYR A 69 -0.64 -14.21 -13.19
N ASN A 70 0.03 -15.27 -12.80
CA ASN A 70 -0.51 -16.22 -11.84
C ASN A 70 -0.42 -15.69 -10.41
N GLU A 71 -1.20 -16.26 -9.49
CA GLU A 71 -1.03 -16.00 -8.07
C GLU A 71 0.42 -16.31 -7.64
N PRO A 72 1.10 -15.39 -6.92
CA PRO A 72 2.44 -15.65 -6.41
C PRO A 72 2.47 -16.86 -5.46
N ASN A 73 3.52 -17.66 -5.55
CA ASN A 73 3.70 -18.77 -4.63
C ASN A 73 4.39 -18.35 -3.34
N TYR A 74 5.33 -17.42 -3.41
CA TYR A 74 6.19 -17.02 -2.30
C TYR A 74 6.27 -15.51 -2.14
N LEU A 75 6.81 -15.08 -1.00
CA LEU A 75 6.83 -13.69 -0.57
C LEU A 75 7.63 -12.78 -1.53
N ASP A 76 8.78 -13.24 -2.00
CA ASP A 76 9.62 -12.51 -2.95
C ASP A 76 8.87 -12.18 -4.25
N THR A 77 8.25 -13.19 -4.84
CA THR A 77 7.42 -13.05 -6.05
C THR A 77 6.18 -12.19 -5.77
N ALA A 78 5.58 -12.28 -4.57
CA ALA A 78 4.45 -11.45 -4.18
C ALA A 78 4.82 -9.96 -4.16
N PHE A 79 6.01 -9.61 -3.66
CA PHE A 79 6.52 -8.24 -3.71
C PHE A 79 6.75 -7.75 -5.14
N ASP A 80 7.28 -8.59 -6.02
CA ASP A 80 7.51 -8.21 -7.41
C ASP A 80 6.19 -7.97 -8.14
N VAL A 81 5.24 -8.89 -8.04
CA VAL A 81 3.91 -8.75 -8.67
C VAL A 81 3.16 -7.54 -8.11
N MET A 82 3.19 -7.33 -6.79
CA MET A 82 2.60 -6.14 -6.17
C MET A 82 3.22 -4.86 -6.72
N GLY A 83 4.55 -4.82 -6.87
CA GLY A 83 5.27 -3.69 -7.46
C GLY A 83 4.86 -3.41 -8.89
N ASP A 84 4.70 -4.43 -9.72
CA ASP A 84 4.27 -4.32 -11.11
C ASP A 84 2.82 -3.79 -11.22
N ILE A 85 1.91 -4.30 -10.39
CA ILE A 85 0.53 -3.80 -10.30
C ILE A 85 0.53 -2.30 -9.94
N ILE A 86 1.27 -1.92 -8.91
CA ILE A 86 1.34 -0.53 -8.45
C ILE A 86 1.87 0.38 -9.56
N LEU A 87 3.00 0.03 -10.19
CA LEU A 87 3.61 0.85 -11.23
C LEU A 87 2.72 0.98 -12.46
N SER A 88 2.11 -0.12 -12.90
CA SER A 88 1.22 -0.13 -14.05
C SER A 88 -0.04 0.71 -13.80
N THR A 89 -0.68 0.52 -12.64
CA THR A 89 -1.89 1.26 -12.28
C THR A 89 -1.61 2.74 -12.06
N ALA A 90 -0.53 3.06 -11.35
CA ALA A 90 -0.13 4.46 -11.12
C ALA A 90 0.19 5.21 -12.41
N ALA A 91 0.69 4.52 -13.44
CA ALA A 91 0.95 5.10 -14.75
C ALA A 91 -0.34 5.49 -15.50
N GLN A 92 -1.48 4.89 -15.16
CA GLN A 92 -2.77 5.11 -15.80
C GLN A 92 -3.68 6.11 -15.07
N GLN A 93 -3.25 6.61 -13.92
CA GLN A 93 -4.00 7.57 -13.12
C GLN A 93 -3.19 8.84 -12.84
N TYR A 94 -3.87 9.90 -12.44
CA TYR A 94 -3.23 11.20 -12.19
C TYR A 94 -2.82 11.41 -10.73
N GLY A 95 -3.58 10.89 -9.80
CA GLY A 95 -3.39 11.08 -8.36
C GLY A 95 -2.89 9.86 -7.63
N GLY A 96 -3.29 9.73 -6.35
CA GLY A 96 -2.77 8.72 -5.45
C GLY A 96 -3.36 7.32 -5.67
N PHE A 97 -2.52 6.34 -5.46
CA PHE A 97 -2.85 4.93 -5.43
C PHE A 97 -2.72 4.41 -4.00
N THR A 98 -3.74 3.81 -3.45
CA THR A 98 -3.69 3.27 -2.09
C THR A 98 -3.84 1.76 -2.09
N VAL A 99 -2.90 1.09 -1.44
CA VAL A 99 -2.95 -0.34 -1.11
C VAL A 99 -3.37 -0.48 0.35
N PRO A 100 -4.58 -0.96 0.63
CA PRO A 100 -5.04 -1.15 2.00
C PRO A 100 -4.42 -2.40 2.62
N GLU A 101 -4.14 -2.35 3.92
CA GLU A 101 -3.77 -3.49 4.77
C GLU A 101 -2.69 -4.41 4.17
N VAL A 102 -1.55 -3.82 3.79
CA VAL A 102 -0.45 -4.56 3.14
C VAL A 102 0.10 -5.71 4.00
N ASP A 103 0.01 -5.60 5.31
CA ASP A 103 0.37 -6.63 6.27
C ASP A 103 -0.48 -7.90 6.08
N LYS A 104 -1.78 -7.77 5.90
CA LYS A 104 -2.69 -8.89 5.63
C LYS A 104 -2.57 -9.44 4.21
N ILE A 105 -2.26 -8.57 3.25
CA ILE A 105 -2.09 -9.01 1.85
C ILE A 105 -0.88 -9.92 1.71
N LEU A 106 0.23 -9.61 2.39
CA LEU A 106 1.49 -10.35 2.26
C LEU A 106 1.58 -11.57 3.18
N GLU A 107 0.78 -11.62 4.23
CA GLU A 107 0.78 -12.72 5.22
C GLU A 107 0.69 -14.13 4.60
N PRO A 108 -0.26 -14.44 3.68
CA PRO A 108 -0.38 -15.79 3.10
C PRO A 108 0.86 -16.22 2.32
N TYR A 109 1.55 -15.28 1.68
CA TYR A 109 2.77 -15.56 0.92
C TYR A 109 3.97 -15.76 1.82
N ALA A 110 4.01 -15.03 2.96
CA ALA A 110 5.01 -15.24 3.98
C ALA A 110 4.87 -16.62 4.66
N GLU A 111 3.65 -17.09 4.91
CA GLU A 111 3.40 -18.44 5.42
C GLU A 111 3.86 -19.52 4.44
N LYS A 112 3.62 -19.35 3.15
CA LYS A 112 4.10 -20.29 2.12
C LYS A 112 5.64 -20.29 2.05
N SER A 113 6.28 -19.10 2.11
CA SER A 113 7.73 -18.98 2.16
C SER A 113 8.33 -19.63 3.42
N TYR A 114 7.69 -19.41 4.57
CA TYR A 114 8.11 -20.05 5.82
C TYR A 114 8.09 -21.58 5.73
N LYS A 115 6.99 -22.17 5.24
CA LYS A 115 6.89 -23.63 5.05
C LYS A 115 7.99 -24.15 4.13
N LYS A 116 8.24 -23.46 3.01
CA LYS A 116 9.32 -23.82 2.09
C LYS A 116 10.69 -23.84 2.79
N TYR A 117 11.04 -22.78 3.53
CA TYR A 117 12.33 -22.70 4.21
C TYR A 117 12.47 -23.68 5.38
N TYR A 118 11.36 -23.94 6.06
CA TYR A 118 11.32 -24.95 7.12
C TYR A 118 11.60 -26.35 6.56
N GLU A 119 10.92 -26.72 5.47
CA GLU A 119 11.11 -28.01 4.77
C GLU A 119 12.52 -28.12 4.17
N GLU A 120 13.07 -27.06 3.60
CA GLU A 120 14.45 -27.02 3.10
C GLU A 120 15.45 -27.33 4.22
N TYR A 121 15.27 -26.72 5.40
CA TYR A 121 16.15 -26.97 6.54
C TYR A 121 16.03 -28.41 7.04
N MET A 122 14.82 -28.91 7.24
CA MET A 122 14.60 -30.27 7.70
C MET A 122 15.21 -31.32 6.77
N ASN A 123 15.04 -31.14 5.45
CA ASN A 123 15.64 -32.06 4.46
C ASN A 123 17.18 -32.06 4.54
N ILE A 124 17.80 -30.89 4.73
CA ILE A 124 19.25 -30.79 4.90
C ILE A 124 19.72 -31.41 6.22
N ALA A 125 18.99 -31.16 7.29
CA ALA A 125 19.33 -31.70 8.61
C ALA A 125 19.23 -33.24 8.67
N ASP A 126 18.20 -33.79 8.05
CA ASP A 126 18.00 -35.23 7.94
C ASP A 126 19.11 -35.91 7.11
N ASP A 127 19.67 -35.23 6.12
CA ASP A 127 20.78 -35.74 5.30
C ASP A 127 22.14 -35.73 6.02
N ILE A 128 22.33 -34.82 6.98
CA ILE A 128 23.64 -34.58 7.64
C ILE A 128 23.78 -35.31 8.97
N ASP A 129 22.73 -35.38 9.77
CA ASP A 129 22.83 -35.87 11.16
C ASP A 129 21.72 -36.86 11.52
N TYR A 130 22.00 -38.16 11.31
CA TYR A 130 21.11 -39.27 11.68
C TYR A 130 20.96 -39.51 13.18
N GLU A 131 21.81 -38.88 14.03
CA GLU A 131 21.84 -39.15 15.47
C GLU A 131 21.21 -38.04 16.32
N CYS A 132 20.89 -36.88 15.75
CA CYS A 132 20.31 -35.78 16.49
C CYS A 132 18.81 -35.97 16.76
N LYS A 133 18.33 -35.39 17.86
CA LYS A 133 16.91 -35.48 18.20
C LYS A 133 16.07 -34.63 17.25
N PRO A 134 14.98 -35.18 16.67
CA PRO A 134 14.11 -34.44 15.77
C PRO A 134 13.58 -33.11 16.31
N GLU A 135 13.43 -33.00 17.64
CA GLU A 135 12.96 -31.79 18.32
C GLU A 135 13.94 -30.62 18.19
N ILE A 136 15.26 -30.89 18.22
CA ILE A 136 16.31 -29.87 18.08
C ILE A 136 16.29 -29.33 16.64
N HIS A 137 16.18 -30.19 15.65
CA HIS A 137 16.09 -29.80 14.24
C HIS A 137 14.83 -28.98 13.96
N SER A 138 13.72 -29.26 14.64
CA SER A 138 12.47 -28.49 14.49
C SER A 138 12.59 -27.05 15.00
N GLU A 139 13.26 -26.83 16.15
CA GLU A 139 13.50 -25.48 16.69
C GLU A 139 14.45 -24.67 15.80
N GLU A 140 15.52 -25.32 15.33
CA GLU A 140 16.48 -24.68 14.42
C GLU A 140 15.85 -24.37 13.06
N ALA A 141 15.00 -25.25 12.53
CA ALA A 141 14.25 -25.06 11.31
C ALA A 141 13.26 -23.88 11.43
N ASP A 142 12.53 -23.76 12.58
CA ASP A 142 11.64 -22.62 12.82
C ASP A 142 12.42 -21.30 12.82
N LYS A 143 13.55 -21.28 13.53
CA LYS A 143 14.42 -20.10 13.58
C LYS A 143 14.94 -19.74 12.19
N TYR A 144 15.49 -20.70 11.46
CA TYR A 144 16.02 -20.50 10.12
C TYR A 144 14.95 -19.97 9.17
N ALA A 145 13.80 -20.62 9.15
CA ALA A 145 12.69 -20.20 8.29
C ALA A 145 12.16 -18.81 8.64
N THR A 146 12.05 -18.51 9.94
CA THR A 146 11.63 -17.19 10.42
C THR A 146 12.62 -16.10 10.02
N ASP A 147 13.92 -16.33 10.18
CA ASP A 147 14.98 -15.38 9.81
C ASP A 147 15.03 -15.15 8.29
N LYS A 148 14.74 -16.18 7.49
CA LYS A 148 14.65 -16.08 6.04
C LYS A 148 13.46 -15.22 5.61
N VAL A 149 12.28 -15.48 6.15
CA VAL A 149 11.08 -14.69 5.87
C VAL A 149 11.25 -13.23 6.30
N HIS A 150 11.88 -12.99 7.45
CA HIS A 150 12.20 -11.62 7.89
C HIS A 150 13.08 -10.90 6.85
N ARG A 151 14.11 -11.57 6.34
CA ARG A 151 14.99 -11.03 5.29
C ARG A 151 14.23 -10.78 3.99
N ASP A 152 13.32 -11.67 3.60
CA ASP A 152 12.49 -11.49 2.41
C ASP A 152 11.59 -10.25 2.55
N PHE A 153 11.02 -10.01 3.73
CA PHE A 153 10.29 -8.77 4.01
C PHE A 153 11.18 -7.54 3.91
N GLU A 154 12.35 -7.53 4.53
CA GLU A 154 13.28 -6.40 4.47
C GLU A 154 13.66 -6.07 3.02
N GLN A 155 14.05 -7.08 2.24
CA GLN A 155 14.43 -6.89 0.84
C GLN A 155 13.25 -6.50 -0.04
N GLY A 156 12.08 -7.09 0.20
CA GLY A 156 10.86 -6.77 -0.49
C GLY A 156 10.45 -5.31 -0.29
N TRP A 157 10.44 -4.83 0.95
CA TRP A 157 10.13 -3.42 1.25
C TRP A 157 11.17 -2.46 0.68
N GLN A 158 12.47 -2.78 0.78
CA GLN A 158 13.53 -2.00 0.14
C GLN A 158 13.32 -1.94 -1.38
N GLY A 159 12.97 -3.05 -2.01
CA GLY A 159 12.67 -3.13 -3.44
C GLY A 159 11.48 -2.27 -3.84
N ILE A 160 10.40 -2.30 -3.08
CA ILE A 160 9.22 -1.44 -3.28
C ILE A 160 9.61 0.04 -3.14
N GLU A 161 10.28 0.43 -2.06
CA GLU A 161 10.71 1.81 -1.88
C GLU A 161 11.61 2.30 -3.03
N MET A 162 12.54 1.46 -3.49
CA MET A 162 13.37 1.80 -4.63
C MET A 162 12.55 1.98 -5.90
N LYS A 163 11.63 1.05 -6.21
CA LYS A 163 10.74 1.15 -7.38
C LYS A 163 9.92 2.44 -7.33
N LEU A 164 9.32 2.77 -6.19
CA LEU A 164 8.44 3.92 -6.03
C LEU A 164 9.19 5.28 -6.09
N ASN A 165 10.47 5.31 -5.76
CA ASN A 165 11.27 6.55 -5.70
C ASN A 165 12.27 6.69 -6.85
N SER A 166 12.39 5.71 -7.74
CA SER A 166 13.34 5.73 -8.87
C SER A 166 12.69 5.52 -10.23
N VAL A 167 11.56 4.80 -10.31
CA VAL A 167 10.89 4.49 -11.57
C VAL A 167 9.77 5.49 -11.82
N GLY A 168 10.04 6.49 -12.62
CA GLY A 168 9.03 7.46 -13.05
C GLY A 168 8.14 6.92 -14.17
N SER A 169 6.89 7.41 -14.22
CA SER A 169 5.99 7.18 -15.35
C SER A 169 6.47 7.91 -16.61
N SER A 170 5.85 7.62 -17.76
CA SER A 170 6.07 8.38 -19.00
C SER A 170 5.75 9.87 -18.87
N ARG A 171 4.99 10.25 -17.84
CA ARG A 171 4.70 11.65 -17.48
C ARG A 171 5.81 12.32 -16.69
N GLY A 172 6.80 11.53 -16.23
CA GLY A 172 7.92 12.01 -15.43
C GLY A 172 7.61 12.14 -13.93
N ASP A 173 6.46 11.67 -13.49
CA ASP A 173 6.06 11.66 -12.08
C ASP A 173 6.36 10.30 -11.46
N TYR A 174 6.71 10.31 -10.17
CA TYR A 174 6.80 9.08 -9.38
C TYR A 174 5.40 8.63 -8.96
N PRO A 175 5.19 7.31 -8.77
CA PRO A 175 3.91 6.80 -8.26
C PRO A 175 3.58 7.37 -6.88
N PHE A 176 2.44 8.06 -6.78
CA PHE A 176 1.97 8.62 -5.51
C PHE A 176 1.22 7.52 -4.73
N VAL A 177 1.97 6.70 -4.02
CA VAL A 177 1.47 5.49 -3.36
C VAL A 177 1.29 5.70 -1.86
N THR A 178 0.16 5.25 -1.35
CA THR A 178 -0.11 5.12 0.09
C THR A 178 -0.31 3.65 0.43
N MET A 179 0.23 3.20 1.53
CA MET A 179 0.03 1.85 2.08
C MET A 179 -0.50 1.96 3.49
N THR A 180 -1.51 1.15 3.83
CA THR A 180 -1.99 1.08 5.21
C THR A 180 -1.56 -0.23 5.84
N THR A 181 -1.26 -0.21 7.14
CA THR A 181 -0.76 -1.34 7.90
C THR A 181 -1.12 -1.20 9.39
N GLY A 182 -0.91 -2.24 10.17
CA GLY A 182 -0.98 -2.16 11.63
C GLY A 182 -2.06 -3.00 12.30
N LEU A 183 -2.88 -3.76 11.58
CA LEU A 183 -3.98 -4.52 12.17
C LEU A 183 -3.81 -6.06 12.14
N ALA A 184 -2.81 -6.57 11.46
CA ALA A 184 -2.58 -8.00 11.42
C ALA A 184 -1.98 -8.49 12.75
N THR A 185 -2.62 -9.50 13.37
CA THR A 185 -2.23 -10.06 14.68
C THR A 185 -1.38 -11.31 14.56
N SER A 186 -1.28 -11.89 13.38
CA SER A 186 -0.46 -13.08 13.11
C SER A 186 1.05 -12.80 13.21
N LYS A 187 1.85 -13.84 13.36
CA LYS A 187 3.32 -13.75 13.37
C LYS A 187 3.86 -12.98 12.16
N PHE A 188 3.42 -13.35 10.96
CA PHE A 188 3.94 -12.77 9.73
C PHE A 188 3.29 -11.44 9.35
N GLY A 189 2.04 -11.21 9.73
CA GLY A 189 1.41 -9.91 9.54
C GLY A 189 2.06 -8.83 10.43
N LYS A 190 2.37 -9.14 11.69
CA LYS A 190 3.17 -8.26 12.56
C LYS A 190 4.55 -8.01 11.97
N MET A 191 5.23 -9.07 11.51
CA MET A 191 6.54 -8.96 10.89
C MET A 191 6.50 -8.05 9.65
N ALA A 192 5.48 -8.17 8.81
CA ALA A 192 5.29 -7.31 7.65
C ALA A 192 5.19 -5.83 8.03
N SER A 193 4.38 -5.51 9.06
CA SER A 193 4.22 -4.14 9.56
C SER A 193 5.51 -3.58 10.15
N ILE A 194 6.17 -4.34 11.04
CA ILE A 194 7.39 -3.91 11.73
C ILE A 194 8.53 -3.70 10.73
N THR A 195 8.72 -4.63 9.79
CA THR A 195 9.79 -4.50 8.79
C THR A 195 9.55 -3.36 7.81
N LEU A 196 8.30 -3.10 7.40
CA LEU A 196 7.95 -1.91 6.61
C LEU A 196 8.37 -0.62 7.33
N LEU A 197 7.98 -0.48 8.59
CA LEU A 197 8.28 0.70 9.40
C LEU A 197 9.79 0.87 9.64
N ASN A 198 10.51 -0.22 9.89
CA ASN A 198 11.95 -0.21 10.08
C ASN A 198 12.70 0.18 8.81
N VAL A 199 12.38 -0.44 7.68
CA VAL A 199 12.97 -0.13 6.38
C VAL A 199 12.73 1.34 6.02
N HIS A 200 11.49 1.81 6.20
CA HIS A 200 11.14 3.21 5.94
C HIS A 200 11.92 4.19 6.85
N SER A 201 12.05 3.84 8.12
CA SER A 201 12.80 4.67 9.09
C SER A 201 14.31 4.73 8.82
N GLU A 202 14.87 3.69 8.22
CA GLU A 202 16.27 3.67 7.80
C GLU A 202 16.53 4.47 6.52
N GLY A 203 15.55 4.54 5.64
CA GLY A 203 15.66 5.16 4.34
C GLY A 203 16.55 4.41 3.34
N GLN A 204 16.73 4.98 2.15
CA GLN A 204 17.48 4.38 1.04
C GLN A 204 18.72 5.21 0.68
N GLY A 205 19.73 4.56 0.12
CA GLY A 205 20.93 5.23 -0.37
C GLY A 205 22.20 4.43 -0.18
N LYS A 206 23.33 5.10 -0.37
CA LYS A 206 24.65 4.49 -0.18
C LYS A 206 24.90 4.20 1.29
N LYS A 207 25.68 3.15 1.58
CA LYS A 207 26.13 2.84 2.95
C LYS A 207 26.74 4.09 3.60
N GLY A 208 26.20 4.46 4.77
CA GLY A 208 26.60 5.67 5.50
C GLY A 208 25.94 6.98 5.03
N PHE A 209 25.12 6.96 3.96
CA PHE A 209 24.42 8.13 3.42
C PHE A 209 22.99 7.76 3.00
N LYS A 210 22.27 7.05 3.87
CA LYS A 210 20.85 6.79 3.68
C LYS A 210 20.04 8.08 3.87
N ARG A 211 18.98 8.24 3.07
CA ARG A 211 18.05 9.37 3.14
C ARG A 211 16.63 8.86 3.26
N PRO A 212 15.75 9.57 3.97
CA PRO A 212 14.33 9.27 3.93
C PRO A 212 13.80 9.24 2.51
N VAL A 213 12.92 8.32 2.23
CA VAL A 213 12.24 8.20 0.93
C VAL A 213 10.87 8.88 0.99
N LEU A 214 10.37 9.28 -0.18
CA LEU A 214 9.08 9.98 -0.26
C LEU A 214 7.90 8.99 -0.29
N PHE A 215 8.08 7.85 -0.93
CA PHE A 215 7.06 6.83 -1.12
C PHE A 215 7.54 5.45 -0.68
N PRO A 216 6.62 4.59 -0.19
CA PRO A 216 5.20 4.85 0.00
C PRO A 216 4.94 5.82 1.15
N LYS A 217 3.82 6.55 1.10
CA LYS A 217 3.26 7.15 2.29
C LYS A 217 2.64 6.05 3.12
N ILE A 218 2.96 5.99 4.40
CA ILE A 218 2.47 4.96 5.30
C ILE A 218 1.37 5.56 6.18
N VAL A 219 0.26 4.83 6.31
CA VAL A 219 -0.80 5.13 7.26
C VAL A 219 -0.93 3.98 8.24
N PHE A 220 -0.72 4.28 9.50
CA PHE A 220 -0.88 3.33 10.59
C PHE A 220 -2.33 3.31 11.06
N LEU A 221 -2.94 2.13 11.03
CA LEU A 221 -4.31 1.92 11.46
C LEU A 221 -4.30 1.60 12.96
N TYR A 222 -4.64 2.59 13.77
CA TYR A 222 -4.63 2.45 15.23
C TYR A 222 -5.98 1.98 15.77
N ASP A 223 -5.99 0.87 16.47
CA ASP A 223 -7.11 0.37 17.26
C ASP A 223 -6.70 0.30 18.73
N LYS A 224 -7.46 0.93 19.63
CA LYS A 224 -7.15 1.00 21.06
C LYS A 224 -7.12 -0.37 21.73
N GLU A 225 -7.95 -1.30 21.29
CA GLU A 225 -8.02 -2.65 21.88
C GLU A 225 -6.80 -3.49 21.51
N LEU A 226 -6.23 -3.23 20.32
CA LEU A 226 -5.07 -3.97 19.80
C LEU A 226 -3.74 -3.34 20.20
N HIS A 227 -3.63 -2.02 20.21
CA HIS A 227 -2.38 -1.29 20.38
C HIS A 227 -2.24 -0.64 21.75
N GLY A 228 -3.36 -0.14 22.30
CA GLY A 228 -3.42 0.55 23.58
C GLY A 228 -2.42 1.70 23.70
N ASP A 229 -1.64 1.66 24.76
CA ASP A 229 -0.55 2.59 25.06
C ASP A 229 0.84 2.04 24.68
N GLY A 230 0.89 0.92 23.93
CA GLY A 230 2.13 0.24 23.56
C GLY A 230 2.74 -0.63 24.65
N SER A 231 2.06 -0.85 25.78
CA SER A 231 2.51 -1.79 26.80
C SER A 231 2.25 -3.24 26.40
N ASP A 232 3.06 -4.18 26.89
CA ASP A 232 3.06 -5.61 26.52
C ASP A 232 1.73 -6.34 26.76
N LYS A 233 0.79 -5.71 27.46
CA LYS A 233 -0.56 -6.27 27.66
C LYS A 233 -1.42 -6.26 26.40
N TYR A 234 -1.04 -5.48 25.38
CA TYR A 234 -1.77 -5.38 24.12
C TYR A 234 -1.13 -6.25 23.03
N PRO A 235 -1.93 -6.92 22.20
CA PRO A 235 -1.42 -7.92 21.24
C PRO A 235 -0.54 -7.33 20.13
N LEU A 236 -0.66 -6.03 19.84
CA LEU A 236 0.11 -5.32 18.82
C LEU A 236 0.96 -4.17 19.40
N ALA A 237 1.39 -4.30 20.66
CA ALA A 237 2.27 -3.34 21.30
C ALA A 237 3.60 -3.17 20.56
N ASP A 238 4.17 -4.26 20.08
CA ASP A 238 5.41 -4.30 19.30
C ASP A 238 5.27 -3.51 17.97
N VAL A 239 4.16 -3.72 17.26
CA VAL A 239 3.84 -2.99 16.02
C VAL A 239 3.63 -1.50 16.27
N PHE A 240 2.92 -1.16 17.35
CA PHE A 240 2.70 0.22 17.77
C PHE A 240 4.02 0.94 18.10
N ASN A 241 4.88 0.31 18.88
CA ASN A 241 6.17 0.87 19.26
C ASN A 241 7.07 1.08 18.04
N ALA A 242 7.09 0.14 17.08
CA ALA A 242 7.79 0.33 15.80
C ALA A 242 7.24 1.53 15.01
N GLY A 243 5.92 1.75 15.05
CA GLY A 243 5.29 2.93 14.45
C GLY A 243 5.70 4.23 15.10
N ILE A 244 5.79 4.28 16.43
CA ILE A 244 6.27 5.44 17.18
C ILE A 244 7.73 5.74 16.85
N ASP A 245 8.60 4.72 16.85
CA ASP A 245 10.01 4.87 16.52
C ASP A 245 10.22 5.38 15.10
N CYS A 246 9.44 4.88 14.15
CA CYS A 246 9.45 5.37 12.78
C CYS A 246 8.99 6.83 12.70
N SER A 247 7.89 7.19 13.38
CA SER A 247 7.39 8.57 13.42
C SER A 247 8.40 9.54 14.01
N ALA A 248 9.12 9.15 15.03
CA ALA A 248 10.15 9.97 15.66
C ALA A 248 11.32 10.32 14.72
N LYS A 249 11.60 9.43 13.77
CA LYS A 249 12.72 9.62 12.80
C LYS A 249 12.30 10.29 11.50
N THR A 250 11.11 9.97 10.98
CA THR A 250 10.72 10.33 9.61
C THR A 250 9.45 11.16 9.52
N MET A 251 8.75 11.37 10.62
CA MET A 251 7.39 11.94 10.69
C MET A 251 6.32 11.07 10.00
N TYR A 252 6.65 9.86 9.58
CA TYR A 252 5.74 8.80 9.14
C TYR A 252 5.79 7.64 10.12
N PRO A 253 4.73 6.84 10.23
CA PRO A 253 3.46 6.88 9.49
C PRO A 253 2.51 8.02 9.93
N ASP A 254 1.55 8.37 9.06
CA ASP A 254 0.36 9.09 9.51
C ASP A 254 -0.54 8.15 10.32
N TRP A 255 -1.14 8.66 11.38
CA TRP A 255 -1.95 7.86 12.29
C TRP A 255 -3.43 8.02 12.00
N LEU A 256 -4.12 6.91 11.75
CA LEU A 256 -5.56 6.85 11.59
C LEU A 256 -6.19 6.08 12.74
N SER A 257 -6.90 6.78 13.64
CA SER A 257 -7.62 6.14 14.71
C SER A 257 -8.91 5.47 14.21
N LEU A 258 -9.03 4.18 14.50
CA LEU A 258 -10.24 3.38 14.26
C LEU A 258 -11.15 3.31 15.51
N THR A 259 -10.76 4.04 16.56
CA THR A 259 -11.54 4.16 17.82
C THR A 259 -11.85 5.62 18.12
N GLY A 260 -12.96 5.86 18.84
CA GLY A 260 -13.46 7.19 19.14
C GLY A 260 -14.78 7.49 18.41
N ASP A 261 -15.09 8.77 18.25
CA ASP A 261 -16.38 9.27 17.73
C ASP A 261 -16.26 9.85 16.31
N GLY A 262 -15.14 9.59 15.62
CA GLY A 262 -14.94 10.07 14.26
C GLY A 262 -15.61 9.17 13.21
N TYR A 263 -15.91 9.73 12.03
CA TYR A 263 -16.56 9.02 10.92
C TYR A 263 -15.93 7.66 10.60
N VAL A 264 -14.60 7.59 10.52
CA VAL A 264 -13.88 6.34 10.18
C VAL A 264 -14.03 5.31 11.29
N ALA A 265 -13.98 5.73 12.56
CA ALA A 265 -14.17 4.88 13.72
C ALA A 265 -15.60 4.32 13.76
N GLU A 266 -16.61 5.13 13.46
CA GLU A 266 -18.00 4.70 13.35
C GLU A 266 -18.20 3.69 12.23
N MET A 267 -17.62 3.95 11.05
CA MET A 267 -17.67 3.03 9.90
C MET A 267 -16.97 1.71 10.20
N TYR A 268 -15.80 1.75 10.82
CA TYR A 268 -15.07 0.54 11.23
C TYR A 268 -15.87 -0.26 12.26
N LYS A 269 -16.43 0.40 13.26
CA LYS A 269 -17.27 -0.24 14.29
C LYS A 269 -18.50 -0.93 13.69
N LYS A 270 -19.14 -0.26 12.72
CA LYS A 270 -20.37 -0.75 12.08
C LYS A 270 -20.12 -1.88 11.09
N TYR A 271 -19.14 -1.74 10.25
CA TYR A 271 -18.93 -2.64 9.09
C TYR A 271 -17.74 -3.58 9.25
N LYS A 272 -16.89 -3.37 10.27
CA LYS A 272 -15.64 -4.12 10.48
C LYS A 272 -14.72 -4.13 9.23
N ARG A 273 -14.88 -3.15 8.38
CA ARG A 273 -14.06 -2.94 7.17
C ARG A 273 -13.43 -1.57 7.24
N ILE A 274 -12.21 -1.47 6.73
CA ILE A 274 -11.43 -0.25 6.80
C ILE A 274 -11.68 0.58 5.55
N VAL A 275 -12.07 1.81 5.77
CA VAL A 275 -12.06 2.85 4.75
C VAL A 275 -10.67 3.49 4.81
N SER A 276 -9.76 3.01 3.98
CA SER A 276 -8.42 3.57 3.91
C SER A 276 -8.44 4.98 3.31
N PRO A 277 -7.64 5.90 3.85
CA PRO A 277 -7.47 7.20 3.23
C PRO A 277 -6.64 7.04 1.96
N MET A 278 -6.98 7.80 0.93
CA MET A 278 -6.13 7.95 -0.24
C MET A 278 -4.96 8.90 0.06
N GLY A 279 -3.99 8.96 -0.84
CA GLY A 279 -2.79 9.77 -0.70
C GLY A 279 -3.03 11.24 -0.35
N CYS A 280 -4.14 11.81 -0.77
CA CYS A 280 -4.59 13.17 -0.44
C CYS A 280 -5.41 13.26 0.87
N ARG A 281 -5.47 12.21 1.66
CA ARG A 281 -6.30 12.07 2.89
C ARG A 281 -7.82 12.15 2.65
N ALA A 282 -8.27 12.03 1.40
CA ALA A 282 -9.68 11.87 1.11
C ALA A 282 -10.12 10.43 1.42
N PHE A 283 -11.25 10.29 2.08
CA PHE A 283 -11.90 9.01 2.28
C PHE A 283 -12.92 8.81 1.18
N LEU A 284 -12.92 7.61 0.57
CA LEU A 284 -13.92 7.19 -0.38
C LEU A 284 -14.83 6.18 0.27
N SER A 285 -16.12 6.36 0.09
CA SER A 285 -17.09 5.31 0.42
C SER A 285 -16.94 4.21 -0.64
N PRO A 286 -16.75 2.96 -0.23
CA PRO A 286 -16.74 1.85 -1.18
C PRO A 286 -18.11 1.73 -1.84
N TRP A 287 -18.11 1.38 -3.12
CA TRP A 287 -19.31 0.91 -3.81
C TRP A 287 -19.31 -0.61 -3.79
N TYR A 288 -20.42 -1.20 -3.44
CA TYR A 288 -20.53 -2.65 -3.29
C TYR A 288 -21.12 -3.32 -4.52
N GLU A 289 -20.85 -4.61 -4.71
CA GLU A 289 -21.28 -5.38 -5.88
C GLU A 289 -22.79 -5.37 -6.09
N LYS A 290 -23.56 -5.41 -4.99
CA LYS A 290 -25.02 -5.34 -5.05
C LYS A 290 -25.59 -3.93 -5.23
N GLY A 291 -24.69 -2.95 -5.35
CA GLY A 291 -25.02 -1.54 -5.55
C GLY A 291 -25.24 -0.80 -4.22
N GLY A 292 -24.68 0.40 -4.13
CA GLY A 292 -24.81 1.24 -2.93
C GLY A 292 -23.48 1.49 -2.22
N MET A 293 -23.51 2.40 -1.26
CA MET A 293 -22.34 2.81 -0.46
C MET A 293 -22.15 1.94 0.79
N TYR A 294 -23.06 1.03 1.06
CA TYR A 294 -23.04 0.16 2.23
C TYR A 294 -23.28 -1.28 1.81
N PRO A 295 -22.61 -2.26 2.45
CA PRO A 295 -22.86 -3.66 2.13
C PRO A 295 -24.28 -4.06 2.54
N GLU A 296 -24.99 -4.78 1.67
CA GLU A 296 -26.29 -5.35 1.98
C GLU A 296 -26.18 -6.62 2.85
N SER A 297 -25.03 -7.29 2.79
CA SER A 297 -24.72 -8.49 3.57
C SER A 297 -23.21 -8.57 3.85
N GLN A 298 -22.78 -9.50 4.73
CA GLN A 298 -21.37 -9.72 5.01
C GLN A 298 -20.57 -10.22 3.78
N ASP A 299 -21.26 -10.87 2.85
CA ASP A 299 -20.64 -11.40 1.62
C ASP A 299 -20.59 -10.36 0.49
N ASP A 300 -21.24 -9.21 0.67
CA ASP A 300 -21.21 -8.14 -0.31
C ASP A 300 -19.84 -7.47 -0.33
N LYS A 301 -19.14 -7.61 -1.45
CA LYS A 301 -17.76 -7.15 -1.58
C LYS A 301 -17.70 -5.74 -2.13
N PRO A 302 -16.75 -4.92 -1.66
CA PRO A 302 -16.49 -3.64 -2.28
C PRO A 302 -15.90 -3.89 -3.68
N VAL A 303 -16.48 -3.25 -4.67
CA VAL A 303 -15.87 -3.11 -6.00
C VAL A 303 -14.86 -1.98 -6.01
N PHE A 304 -14.22 -1.78 -7.15
CA PHE A 304 -13.28 -0.68 -7.35
C PHE A 304 -13.84 0.67 -6.86
N VAL A 305 -13.05 1.33 -6.04
CA VAL A 305 -13.37 2.67 -5.53
C VAL A 305 -12.34 3.65 -6.05
N GLY A 306 -12.76 4.50 -6.98
CA GLY A 306 -11.93 5.51 -7.59
C GLY A 306 -12.51 6.91 -7.42
N ARG A 307 -11.64 7.90 -7.40
CA ARG A 307 -12.00 9.30 -7.51
C ARG A 307 -11.74 9.77 -8.93
N PHE A 308 -12.81 10.13 -9.61
CA PHE A 308 -12.72 10.78 -10.91
C PHE A 308 -12.69 12.30 -10.74
N ASN A 309 -11.91 12.97 -11.57
CA ASN A 309 -12.05 14.40 -11.73
C ASN A 309 -13.29 14.63 -12.60
N LEU A 310 -14.45 14.69 -11.94
CA LEU A 310 -15.65 15.11 -12.63
C LEU A 310 -15.45 16.55 -13.05
N GLY A 311 -15.29 16.75 -14.36
CA GLY A 311 -15.59 18.01 -14.96
C GLY A 311 -17.05 18.37 -14.62
N ARG A 312 -17.43 19.59 -14.86
CA ARG A 312 -18.83 19.99 -14.74
C ARG A 312 -19.70 19.05 -15.60
N LEU A 313 -20.62 18.32 -14.98
CA LEU A 313 -21.72 17.70 -15.70
C LEU A 313 -22.61 18.78 -16.28
#